data_f465689a9f82e1f645fb52faaded0d90
#
_entry.id   f465689a9f82e1f645fb52faaded0d90
#
_cell.length_a   1.000
_cell.length_b   1.000
_cell.length_c   1.000
_cell.angle_alpha   90.00
_cell.angle_beta   90.00
_cell.angle_gamma   90.00
#
_symmetry.space_group_name_H-M   'P 1'
#
loop_
_entity.id
_entity.type
_entity.pdbx_description
1 polymer ?
#
loop_
_entity_poly.entity_id
_entity_poly.type
_entity_poly.pdbx_seq_one_letter_code
_entity_poly.pdbx_strand_id
1 'polypeptide(L)'
;LSADNTLRRLQLILLLAFVVPRANAQWPQLGANPSHSGKVTVAAQPLLHLMSNIVYDPFVAQEQAAFNGDLYVHYQVPLVDDDGVYMEFKSGTFATPEHWETQNWSVHGLRWQDGALVDRWTAPSDWKPVPANGAAFFEPVFHSVLANGFLYMPGAGGTLMQIDRSDGHLVKRINPFSFLDPNIYVSGVPAADAAGTIYYGAFGLDAANPWNKDITGAWLVKVQPDGSSRAIPFASLVPNAPKPTDQCTYVFGVNASRPLPPSPSAVAPTIQCGGVRPGINAAPAIAADGTIYVVGVTNFNPFWSYLAAVNTDLTPKWSASLRNRFHDGCGVLVPYGTTSHNCRAGAAIGVDPNDNQPGSGVVSDDSTSSPVVLPDGSVLYGTYSGYNGVRGHLTHFSSSGVFVASYDFGWDITPAVWEHDGTWSIVIKENFYVAPEKYFITQLDANLKPEWQFKSTNTQACGRGPDGNVTCVDEQPNGFEWCVNAPAIDSRGVVYVNSEDGNLYAIGQGGIIQEKIFLQLALGAGYTPLSIGPDGKIYAQNAGHLFAVGGSLPRVHAVRH
;
A
#
# COMPACT_ATOMS: atom_id res chain seq x y z
N LEU A 1 -86.35 -6.85 19.21
CA LEU A 1 -85.40 -7.91 19.03
C LEU A 1 -84.07 -7.29 18.55
N SER A 2 -83.14 -7.16 19.48
CA SER A 2 -81.82 -6.54 19.39
C SER A 2 -80.86 -7.53 18.78
N ALA A 3 -80.02 -7.10 17.89
CA ALA A 3 -78.84 -7.80 17.39
C ALA A 3 -77.61 -6.95 17.67
N ASP A 4 -76.84 -7.46 18.62
CA ASP A 4 -75.51 -6.93 18.99
C ASP A 4 -74.47 -7.22 17.91
N ASN A 5 -73.80 -6.16 17.40
CA ASN A 5 -72.70 -6.24 16.50
C ASN A 5 -71.40 -5.93 17.26
N THR A 6 -70.70 -6.97 17.65
CA THR A 6 -69.36 -6.88 18.25
C THR A 6 -68.31 -6.85 17.12
N LEU A 7 -67.81 -5.65 16.76
CA LEU A 7 -66.65 -5.47 15.89
C LEU A 7 -65.37 -5.81 16.67
N ARG A 8 -64.76 -6.95 16.35
CA ARG A 8 -63.36 -7.25 16.76
C ARG A 8 -62.42 -6.43 15.89
N ARG A 9 -61.79 -5.41 16.49
CA ARG A 9 -60.65 -4.71 15.89
C ARG A 9 -59.41 -5.60 16.01
N LEU A 10 -58.98 -6.18 14.88
CA LEU A 10 -57.64 -6.76 14.75
C LEU A 10 -56.64 -5.60 14.68
N GLN A 11 -55.87 -5.36 15.74
CA GLN A 11 -54.70 -4.51 15.68
C GLN A 11 -53.56 -5.28 15.01
N LEU A 12 -53.26 -4.96 13.76
CA LEU A 12 -52.09 -5.41 13.05
C LEU A 12 -50.87 -4.62 13.60
N ILE A 13 -50.10 -5.23 14.48
CA ILE A 13 -48.80 -4.66 14.92
C ILE A 13 -47.82 -4.91 13.80
N LEU A 14 -47.58 -3.85 13.00
CA LEU A 14 -46.48 -3.80 12.04
C LEU A 14 -45.16 -3.70 12.82
N LEU A 15 -44.46 -4.81 13.00
CA LEU A 15 -43.06 -4.79 13.43
C LEU A 15 -42.23 -4.18 12.28
N LEU A 16 -42.01 -2.88 12.34
CA LEU A 16 -40.94 -2.25 11.59
C LEU A 16 -39.61 -2.76 12.15
N ALA A 17 -39.04 -3.76 11.51
CA ALA A 17 -37.65 -4.10 11.72
C ALA A 17 -36.82 -2.87 11.27
N PHE A 18 -36.42 -2.07 12.22
CA PHE A 18 -35.36 -1.07 11.97
C PHE A 18 -34.11 -1.87 11.59
N VAL A 19 -33.83 -1.94 10.29
CA VAL A 19 -32.50 -2.28 9.81
C VAL A 19 -31.63 -1.09 10.24
N VAL A 20 -31.01 -1.20 11.40
CA VAL A 20 -29.93 -0.28 11.81
C VAL A 20 -28.87 -0.45 10.73
N PRO A 21 -28.56 0.58 9.94
CA PRO A 21 -27.46 0.48 9.00
C PRO A 21 -26.24 0.11 9.84
N ARG A 22 -25.62 -1.05 9.55
CA ARG A 22 -24.31 -1.37 10.13
C ARG A 22 -23.40 -0.24 9.72
N ALA A 23 -22.86 0.48 10.68
CA ALA A 23 -21.84 1.48 10.42
C ALA A 23 -20.74 0.81 9.60
N ASN A 24 -20.50 1.28 8.39
CA ASN A 24 -19.40 0.79 7.59
C ASN A 24 -18.12 1.20 8.30
N ALA A 25 -17.15 0.29 8.37
CA ALA A 25 -15.83 0.62 8.89
C ALA A 25 -15.30 1.88 8.21
N GLN A 26 -14.76 2.80 8.97
CA GLN A 26 -14.25 4.08 8.44
C GLN A 26 -12.95 3.88 7.65
N TRP A 27 -12.10 2.92 8.09
CA TRP A 27 -10.85 2.54 7.40
C TRP A 27 -10.72 1.02 7.33
N PRO A 28 -11.52 0.34 6.49
CA PRO A 28 -11.62 -1.12 6.49
C PRO A 28 -10.48 -1.84 5.77
N GLN A 29 -9.64 -1.13 5.01
CA GLN A 29 -8.61 -1.69 4.14
C GLN A 29 -7.58 -0.63 3.76
N LEU A 30 -6.52 -1.02 3.03
CA LEU A 30 -5.56 -0.09 2.47
C LEU A 30 -6.27 1.03 1.70
N GLY A 31 -5.84 2.28 1.90
CA GLY A 31 -6.42 3.44 1.23
C GLY A 31 -7.88 3.72 1.56
N ALA A 32 -8.37 3.28 2.73
CA ALA A 32 -9.70 3.51 3.30
C ALA A 32 -10.87 2.81 2.58
N ASN A 33 -10.81 2.59 1.29
CA ASN A 33 -11.95 2.13 0.49
C ASN A 33 -11.50 1.31 -0.74
N PRO A 34 -12.42 0.68 -1.49
CA PRO A 34 -12.08 -0.18 -2.63
C PRO A 34 -11.27 0.52 -3.72
N SER A 35 -11.45 1.82 -3.93
CA SER A 35 -10.69 2.59 -4.92
C SER A 35 -9.33 3.07 -4.44
N HIS A 36 -8.98 2.85 -3.16
CA HIS A 36 -7.76 3.30 -2.49
C HIS A 36 -7.60 4.83 -2.45
N SER A 37 -8.71 5.57 -2.36
CA SER A 37 -8.64 7.03 -2.42
C SER A 37 -7.94 7.69 -1.21
N GLY A 38 -7.76 6.98 -0.10
CA GLY A 38 -7.19 7.55 1.14
C GLY A 38 -8.07 8.61 1.80
N LYS A 39 -9.31 8.79 1.33
CA LYS A 39 -10.23 9.83 1.78
C LYS A 39 -11.28 9.27 2.73
N VAL A 40 -11.58 10.03 3.78
CA VAL A 40 -12.68 9.77 4.70
C VAL A 40 -13.73 10.89 4.66
N THR A 41 -14.92 10.57 5.18
CA THR A 41 -16.08 11.49 5.19
C THR A 41 -16.19 12.33 6.46
N VAL A 42 -15.31 12.10 7.43
CA VAL A 42 -15.24 12.85 8.70
C VAL A 42 -14.07 13.83 8.68
N ALA A 43 -14.17 14.89 9.47
CA ALA A 43 -13.04 15.76 9.78
C ALA A 43 -12.16 15.07 10.83
N ALA A 44 -10.85 15.06 10.62
CA ALA A 44 -9.93 14.56 11.64
C ALA A 44 -9.84 15.53 12.84
N GLN A 45 -9.52 14.96 14.00
CA GLN A 45 -9.27 15.73 15.20
C GLN A 45 -7.95 16.50 15.09
N PRO A 46 -7.79 17.63 15.82
CA PRO A 46 -6.52 18.33 15.89
C PRO A 46 -5.38 17.46 16.44
N LEU A 47 -4.15 17.67 15.95
CA LEU A 47 -2.95 16.94 16.36
C LEU A 47 -2.39 17.43 17.69
N LEU A 48 -3.21 17.52 18.76
CA LEU A 48 -2.84 18.14 20.03
C LEU A 48 -2.15 17.17 20.99
N HIS A 49 -2.56 15.90 20.98
CA HIS A 49 -2.12 14.95 22.01
C HIS A 49 -1.81 13.58 21.40
N LEU A 50 -0.73 13.00 21.89
CA LEU A 50 -0.44 11.58 21.75
C LEU A 50 -1.27 10.81 22.78
N MET A 51 -2.36 10.20 22.32
CA MET A 51 -3.36 9.55 23.17
C MET A 51 -3.00 8.11 23.51
N SER A 52 -2.25 7.43 22.65
CA SER A 52 -1.78 6.06 22.85
C SER A 52 -0.48 5.84 22.09
N ASN A 53 0.35 4.95 22.64
CA ASN A 53 1.61 4.49 22.05
C ASN A 53 1.77 3.02 22.41
N ILE A 54 1.70 2.13 21.43
CA ILE A 54 1.75 0.67 21.60
C ILE A 54 2.84 0.10 20.69
N VAL A 55 3.75 -0.68 21.25
CA VAL A 55 4.75 -1.41 20.46
C VAL A 55 4.06 -2.59 19.77
N TYR A 56 4.04 -2.59 18.43
CA TYR A 56 3.55 -3.71 17.63
C TYR A 56 4.69 -4.54 17.02
N ASP A 57 5.86 -3.92 16.82
CA ASP A 57 7.08 -4.56 16.34
C ASP A 57 8.20 -4.43 17.38
N PRO A 58 8.59 -5.53 18.04
CA PRO A 58 9.65 -5.51 19.04
C PRO A 58 11.07 -5.57 18.44
N PHE A 59 11.23 -5.65 17.11
CA PHE A 59 12.50 -5.93 16.45
C PHE A 59 13.23 -4.69 15.91
N VAL A 60 12.69 -3.49 16.12
CA VAL A 60 13.25 -2.23 15.61
C VAL A 60 14.73 -2.04 15.90
N ALA A 61 15.18 -2.37 17.12
CA ALA A 61 16.60 -2.22 17.48
C ALA A 61 17.51 -3.18 16.67
N GLN A 62 17.03 -4.38 16.38
CA GLN A 62 17.74 -5.36 15.55
C GLN A 62 17.75 -4.96 14.08
N GLU A 63 16.65 -4.40 13.59
CA GLU A 63 16.55 -3.86 12.24
C GLU A 63 17.54 -2.72 12.02
N GLN A 64 17.54 -1.73 12.92
CA GLN A 64 18.49 -0.61 12.87
C GLN A 64 19.95 -1.08 12.92
N ALA A 65 20.26 -2.10 13.73
CA ALA A 65 21.60 -2.68 13.78
C ALA A 65 21.99 -3.36 12.44
N ALA A 66 21.01 -3.94 11.73
CA ALA A 66 21.24 -4.57 10.41
C ALA A 66 21.40 -3.55 9.28
N PHE A 67 20.76 -2.36 9.39
CA PHE A 67 20.72 -1.33 8.35
C PHE A 67 21.47 -0.04 8.68
N ASN A 68 22.48 -0.09 9.54
CA ASN A 68 23.32 1.07 9.92
C ASN A 68 22.54 2.27 10.50
N GLY A 69 21.43 2.01 11.17
CA GLY A 69 20.59 3.01 11.81
C GLY A 69 19.24 3.24 11.13
N ASP A 70 19.07 2.78 9.90
CA ASP A 70 17.81 2.83 9.20
C ASP A 70 16.88 1.68 9.63
N LEU A 71 15.59 1.82 9.34
CA LEU A 71 14.57 0.81 9.59
C LEU A 71 14.15 0.13 8.31
N TYR A 72 13.54 -1.05 8.43
CA TYR A 72 12.69 -1.59 7.37
C TYR A 72 11.54 -0.63 7.07
N VAL A 73 11.12 -0.62 5.83
CA VAL A 73 9.88 0.05 5.45
C VAL A 73 8.70 -0.85 5.81
N HIS A 74 7.81 -0.35 6.65
CA HIS A 74 6.61 -1.02 7.13
C HIS A 74 5.38 -0.47 6.41
N TYR A 75 4.48 -1.36 5.94
CA TYR A 75 3.37 -0.97 5.07
C TYR A 75 1.98 -1.30 5.61
N GLN A 76 1.91 -1.84 6.81
CA GLN A 76 0.64 -2.18 7.42
C GLN A 76 -0.13 -0.90 7.71
N VAL A 77 -1.44 -0.92 7.50
CA VAL A 77 -2.31 0.19 7.90
C VAL A 77 -3.18 -0.24 9.08
N PRO A 78 -3.28 0.55 10.14
CA PRO A 78 -4.27 0.29 11.19
C PRO A 78 -5.68 0.34 10.60
N LEU A 79 -6.42 -0.76 10.68
CA LEU A 79 -7.82 -0.80 10.28
C LEU A 79 -8.67 -0.26 11.43
N VAL A 80 -9.69 0.55 11.11
CA VAL A 80 -10.49 1.23 12.15
C VAL A 80 -11.95 1.21 11.78
N ASP A 81 -12.78 0.83 12.76
CA ASP A 81 -14.24 0.97 12.71
C ASP A 81 -14.81 1.51 14.04
N ASP A 82 -16.14 1.47 14.20
CA ASP A 82 -16.80 1.92 15.43
C ASP A 82 -16.51 1.03 16.65
N ASP A 83 -16.10 -0.22 16.43
CA ASP A 83 -15.86 -1.21 17.49
C ASP A 83 -14.41 -1.21 17.99
N GLY A 84 -13.45 -0.82 17.15
CA GLY A 84 -12.04 -0.87 17.53
C GLY A 84 -11.03 -0.51 16.45
N VAL A 85 -9.79 -0.78 16.80
CA VAL A 85 -8.61 -0.67 15.94
C VAL A 85 -8.01 -2.07 15.79
N TYR A 86 -7.69 -2.45 14.57
CA TYR A 86 -7.14 -3.77 14.26
C TYR A 86 -5.79 -3.57 13.60
N MET A 87 -4.75 -4.12 14.21
CA MET A 87 -3.38 -3.92 13.77
C MET A 87 -2.62 -5.24 13.80
N GLU A 88 -1.69 -5.37 12.89
CA GLU A 88 -0.66 -6.41 12.93
C GLU A 88 0.24 -6.25 14.14
N PHE A 89 0.65 -7.37 14.73
CA PHE A 89 1.69 -7.45 15.75
C PHE A 89 2.67 -8.57 15.42
N LYS A 90 3.94 -8.31 15.70
CA LYS A 90 5.03 -9.26 15.48
C LYS A 90 5.52 -9.86 16.79
N SER A 91 5.98 -11.09 16.72
CA SER A 91 6.60 -11.82 17.85
C SER A 91 7.58 -12.87 17.33
N GLY A 92 8.20 -13.65 18.24
CA GLY A 92 9.21 -14.65 17.88
C GLY A 92 10.61 -14.08 18.02
N THR A 93 11.48 -14.31 17.04
CA THR A 93 12.88 -13.86 17.06
C THR A 93 13.27 -13.23 15.73
N PHE A 94 14.09 -12.19 15.79
CA PHE A 94 14.73 -11.60 14.62
C PHE A 94 16.06 -12.35 14.39
N ALA A 95 16.22 -12.94 13.21
CA ALA A 95 17.48 -13.60 12.82
C ALA A 95 18.33 -12.66 11.94
N THR A 96 17.90 -12.42 10.72
CA THR A 96 18.44 -11.42 9.79
C THR A 96 17.32 -10.86 8.94
N PRO A 97 17.57 -9.77 8.20
CA PRO A 97 16.57 -9.17 7.31
C PRO A 97 15.91 -10.13 6.30
N GLU A 98 16.61 -11.16 5.84
CA GLU A 98 16.11 -12.11 4.85
C GLU A 98 15.43 -13.33 5.47
N HIS A 99 15.49 -13.49 6.79
CA HIS A 99 15.02 -14.68 7.52
C HIS A 99 13.81 -14.37 8.41
N TRP A 100 12.65 -14.23 7.77
CA TRP A 100 11.38 -13.99 8.47
C TRP A 100 10.72 -15.24 9.04
N GLU A 101 11.19 -16.43 8.71
CA GLU A 101 10.60 -17.70 9.16
C GLU A 101 10.64 -17.91 10.67
N THR A 102 11.49 -17.16 11.38
CA THR A 102 11.59 -17.17 12.85
C THR A 102 10.64 -16.18 13.53
N GLN A 103 9.98 -15.33 12.76
CA GLN A 103 8.99 -14.37 13.22
C GLN A 103 7.58 -14.94 13.08
N ASN A 104 6.67 -14.43 13.89
CA ASN A 104 5.26 -14.78 13.85
C ASN A 104 4.42 -13.50 13.80
N TRP A 105 3.34 -13.57 13.05
CA TRP A 105 2.38 -12.48 12.88
C TRP A 105 1.06 -12.83 13.52
N SER A 106 0.43 -11.83 14.11
CA SER A 106 -0.92 -11.91 14.67
C SER A 106 -1.65 -10.60 14.39
N VAL A 107 -2.97 -10.62 14.40
CA VAL A 107 -3.77 -9.40 14.45
C VAL A 107 -4.27 -9.21 15.87
N HIS A 108 -4.12 -8.01 16.40
CA HIS A 108 -4.69 -7.60 17.67
C HIS A 108 -5.91 -6.73 17.42
N GLY A 109 -7.01 -7.03 18.08
CA GLY A 109 -8.18 -6.18 18.19
C GLY A 109 -8.05 -5.28 19.41
N LEU A 110 -7.86 -3.99 19.19
CA LEU A 110 -7.69 -2.98 20.24
C LEU A 110 -8.98 -2.19 20.41
N ARG A 111 -9.25 -1.71 21.63
CA ARG A 111 -10.40 -0.85 21.92
C ARG A 111 -10.03 0.29 22.87
N TRP A 112 -10.78 1.36 22.79
CA TRP A 112 -10.69 2.44 23.77
C TRP A 112 -11.39 2.03 25.07
N GLN A 113 -10.65 2.05 26.17
CA GLN A 113 -11.16 1.83 27.53
C GLN A 113 -10.50 2.83 28.46
N ASP A 114 -11.31 3.59 29.21
CA ASP A 114 -10.86 4.61 30.18
C ASP A 114 -9.84 5.58 29.60
N GLY A 115 -9.94 5.85 28.31
CA GLY A 115 -9.08 6.79 27.59
C GLY A 115 -7.74 6.23 27.12
N ALA A 116 -7.49 4.94 27.26
CA ALA A 116 -6.36 4.23 26.70
C ALA A 116 -6.82 3.26 25.61
N LEU A 117 -5.98 3.04 24.62
CA LEU A 117 -6.17 1.97 23.64
C LEU A 117 -5.58 0.68 24.23
N VAL A 118 -6.42 -0.32 24.49
CA VAL A 118 -6.04 -1.56 25.15
C VAL A 118 -6.33 -2.78 24.29
N ASP A 119 -5.53 -3.81 24.47
CA ASP A 119 -5.72 -5.10 23.81
C ASP A 119 -7.02 -5.77 24.27
N ARG A 120 -7.83 -6.23 23.33
CA ARG A 120 -9.07 -6.93 23.57
C ARG A 120 -8.94 -8.41 23.28
N TRP A 121 -8.28 -8.75 22.18
CA TRP A 121 -8.03 -10.10 21.72
C TRP A 121 -6.86 -10.15 20.74
N THR A 122 -6.26 -11.31 20.61
CA THR A 122 -5.19 -11.61 19.66
C THR A 122 -5.58 -12.82 18.81
N ALA A 123 -5.46 -12.69 17.49
CA ALA A 123 -5.67 -13.77 16.53
C ALA A 123 -4.32 -14.10 15.85
N PRO A 124 -3.69 -15.23 16.18
CA PRO A 124 -2.44 -15.64 15.53
C PRO A 124 -2.68 -16.12 14.11
N SER A 125 -1.75 -15.86 13.21
CA SER A 125 -1.72 -16.41 11.86
C SER A 125 -0.58 -17.41 11.69
N ASP A 126 -0.80 -18.41 10.86
CA ASP A 126 0.26 -19.31 10.35
C ASP A 126 0.82 -18.84 9.00
N TRP A 127 0.48 -17.61 8.59
CA TRP A 127 1.03 -17.00 7.39
C TRP A 127 2.56 -16.98 7.43
N LYS A 128 3.14 -17.18 6.28
CA LYS A 128 4.58 -16.99 6.05
C LYS A 128 4.77 -16.05 4.88
N PRO A 129 5.70 -15.10 5.00
CA PRO A 129 6.05 -14.21 3.91
C PRO A 129 6.64 -14.99 2.73
N VAL A 130 6.55 -14.38 1.56
CA VAL A 130 7.30 -14.85 0.40
C VAL A 130 8.79 -14.86 0.75
N PRO A 131 9.54 -15.93 0.43
CA PRO A 131 10.99 -15.95 0.67
C PRO A 131 11.68 -14.75 0.02
N ALA A 132 12.64 -14.15 0.71
CA ALA A 132 13.39 -13.01 0.18
C ALA A 132 14.16 -13.38 -1.10
N ASN A 133 14.20 -12.45 -2.05
CA ASN A 133 14.97 -12.55 -3.29
C ASN A 133 16.19 -11.61 -3.23
N GLY A 134 17.18 -11.96 -2.43
CA GLY A 134 18.34 -11.11 -2.15
C GLY A 134 18.14 -10.24 -0.90
N ALA A 135 18.87 -9.12 -0.82
CA ALA A 135 18.75 -8.20 0.31
C ALA A 135 17.34 -7.60 0.36
N ALA A 136 16.73 -7.61 1.53
CA ALA A 136 15.41 -7.06 1.76
C ALA A 136 15.53 -5.71 2.47
N PHE A 137 14.89 -4.69 1.91
CA PHE A 137 14.80 -3.35 2.49
C PHE A 137 13.37 -3.04 2.96
N PHE A 138 12.41 -3.89 2.59
CA PHE A 138 10.99 -3.72 2.84
C PHE A 138 10.47 -4.93 3.60
N GLU A 139 9.69 -4.67 4.62
CA GLU A 139 9.04 -5.74 5.36
C GLU A 139 7.96 -6.41 4.48
N PRO A 140 7.84 -7.74 4.53
CA PRO A 140 6.73 -8.43 3.88
C PRO A 140 5.39 -7.96 4.45
N VAL A 141 4.44 -7.62 3.58
CA VAL A 141 3.16 -7.06 4.02
C VAL A 141 2.21 -8.14 4.48
N PHE A 142 2.06 -8.26 5.80
CA PHE A 142 0.95 -8.97 6.43
C PHE A 142 -0.17 -7.97 6.69
N HIS A 143 -1.23 -7.97 5.89
CA HIS A 143 -2.29 -6.99 5.99
C HIS A 143 -3.67 -7.63 5.93
N SER A 144 -4.56 -7.16 6.78
CA SER A 144 -5.94 -7.63 6.87
C SER A 144 -6.92 -6.72 6.13
N VAL A 145 -8.16 -7.18 5.98
CA VAL A 145 -9.29 -6.39 5.48
C VAL A 145 -10.53 -6.64 6.34
N LEU A 146 -11.30 -5.60 6.63
CA LEU A 146 -12.60 -5.68 7.30
C LEU A 146 -13.69 -5.79 6.24
N ALA A 147 -14.46 -6.87 6.27
CA ALA A 147 -15.59 -7.08 5.37
C ALA A 147 -16.65 -7.95 6.04
N ASN A 148 -17.92 -7.79 5.66
CA ASN A 148 -19.04 -8.65 6.10
C ASN A 148 -19.18 -8.83 7.61
N GLY A 149 -18.65 -7.92 8.42
CA GLY A 149 -18.66 -8.03 9.87
C GLY A 149 -17.52 -8.87 10.46
N PHE A 150 -16.56 -9.31 9.65
CA PHE A 150 -15.39 -10.08 10.03
C PHE A 150 -14.10 -9.35 9.66
N LEU A 151 -13.00 -9.81 10.25
CA LEU A 151 -11.66 -9.50 9.81
C LEU A 151 -11.14 -10.71 9.00
N TYR A 152 -10.51 -10.42 7.86
CA TYR A 152 -9.86 -11.44 7.04
C TYR A 152 -8.37 -11.14 6.99
N MET A 153 -7.56 -12.09 7.40
CA MET A 153 -6.10 -11.98 7.38
C MET A 153 -5.47 -13.10 6.56
N PRO A 154 -4.29 -12.89 5.98
CA PRO A 154 -3.55 -13.95 5.30
C PRO A 154 -3.25 -15.14 6.21
N GLY A 155 -3.28 -16.35 5.65
CA GLY A 155 -2.86 -17.60 6.26
C GLY A 155 -1.92 -18.37 5.36
N ALA A 156 -1.35 -19.46 5.87
CA ALA A 156 -0.48 -20.34 5.10
C ALA A 156 -1.17 -20.89 3.83
N GLY A 157 -0.37 -21.18 2.81
CA GLY A 157 -0.84 -21.84 1.59
C GLY A 157 -1.71 -20.96 0.69
N GLY A 158 -1.51 -19.65 0.69
CA GLY A 158 -2.29 -18.72 -0.13
C GLY A 158 -3.74 -18.57 0.34
N THR A 159 -4.04 -18.91 1.59
CA THR A 159 -5.40 -18.89 2.19
C THR A 159 -5.70 -17.58 2.89
N LEU A 160 -6.99 -17.33 3.20
CA LEU A 160 -7.42 -16.32 4.15
C LEU A 160 -8.04 -16.98 5.40
N MET A 161 -7.80 -16.37 6.54
CA MET A 161 -8.41 -16.72 7.82
C MET A 161 -9.50 -15.69 8.13
N GLN A 162 -10.73 -16.14 8.31
CA GLN A 162 -11.88 -15.32 8.73
C GLN A 162 -11.96 -15.31 10.25
N ILE A 163 -11.85 -14.12 10.84
CA ILE A 163 -11.77 -13.89 12.28
C ILE A 163 -13.01 -13.13 12.74
N ASP A 164 -13.63 -13.56 13.84
CA ASP A 164 -14.68 -12.80 14.49
C ASP A 164 -14.11 -11.55 15.17
N ARG A 165 -14.60 -10.36 14.79
CA ARG A 165 -14.12 -9.09 15.32
C ARG A 165 -14.43 -8.90 16.80
N SER A 166 -15.42 -9.63 17.34
CA SER A 166 -15.85 -9.44 18.71
C SER A 166 -14.90 -10.06 19.74
N ASP A 167 -14.21 -11.15 19.41
CA ASP A 167 -13.38 -11.91 20.34
C ASP A 167 -12.09 -12.50 19.74
N GLY A 168 -11.87 -12.33 18.43
CA GLY A 168 -10.66 -12.78 17.75
C GLY A 168 -10.61 -14.28 17.41
N HIS A 169 -11.69 -15.03 17.61
CA HIS A 169 -11.65 -16.46 17.28
C HIS A 169 -11.66 -16.70 15.76
N LEU A 170 -10.96 -17.75 15.34
CA LEU A 170 -10.98 -18.22 13.95
C LEU A 170 -12.35 -18.86 13.64
N VAL A 171 -13.11 -18.22 12.76
CA VAL A 171 -14.39 -18.75 12.28
C VAL A 171 -14.18 -19.85 11.27
N LYS A 172 -13.35 -19.60 10.27
CA LYS A 172 -12.97 -20.60 9.25
C LYS A 172 -11.72 -20.16 8.49
N ARG A 173 -11.05 -21.14 7.87
CA ARG A 173 -10.05 -20.93 6.83
C ARG A 173 -10.71 -21.02 5.46
N ILE A 174 -10.44 -20.06 4.60
CA ILE A 174 -10.89 -20.04 3.20
C ILE A 174 -9.71 -20.45 2.35
N ASN A 175 -9.80 -21.65 1.78
CA ASN A 175 -8.77 -22.18 0.87
C ASN A 175 -9.34 -22.22 -0.55
N PRO A 176 -8.83 -21.39 -1.48
CA PRO A 176 -9.26 -21.40 -2.88
C PRO A 176 -8.66 -22.56 -3.69
N PHE A 177 -7.76 -23.33 -3.10
CA PHE A 177 -7.05 -24.44 -3.72
C PHE A 177 -7.58 -25.80 -3.22
N SER A 178 -7.30 -26.86 -3.93
CA SER A 178 -7.78 -28.21 -3.58
C SER A 178 -7.14 -28.78 -2.32
N PHE A 179 -5.93 -28.32 -1.97
CA PHE A 179 -5.20 -28.71 -0.76
C PHE A 179 -4.37 -27.51 -0.25
N LEU A 180 -3.87 -27.61 0.97
CA LEU A 180 -3.00 -26.61 1.54
C LEU A 180 -1.55 -26.90 1.12
N ASP A 181 -1.02 -26.07 0.22
CA ASP A 181 0.39 -26.12 -0.18
C ASP A 181 1.15 -24.99 0.51
N PRO A 182 2.09 -25.27 1.41
CA PRO A 182 2.83 -24.23 2.14
C PRO A 182 3.72 -23.36 1.23
N ASN A 183 3.92 -23.76 -0.04
CA ASN A 183 4.71 -23.01 -1.02
C ASN A 183 3.85 -22.07 -1.89
N ILE A 184 2.57 -21.97 -1.61
CA ILE A 184 1.69 -20.93 -2.16
C ILE A 184 1.58 -19.79 -1.16
N TYR A 185 1.82 -18.58 -1.62
CA TYR A 185 1.88 -17.37 -0.80
C TYR A 185 0.79 -16.39 -1.23
N VAL A 186 0.20 -15.69 -0.26
CA VAL A 186 -0.56 -14.46 -0.54
C VAL A 186 0.46 -13.40 -0.94
N SER A 187 0.31 -12.82 -2.14
CA SER A 187 1.33 -11.93 -2.71
C SER A 187 1.30 -10.51 -2.15
N GLY A 188 0.17 -10.07 -1.61
CA GLY A 188 0.00 -8.70 -1.16
C GLY A 188 -1.28 -8.50 -0.37
N VAL A 189 -1.69 -7.25 -0.27
CA VAL A 189 -2.83 -6.81 0.54
C VAL A 189 -4.15 -7.28 -0.06
N PRO A 190 -5.03 -7.96 0.70
CA PRO A 190 -6.40 -8.22 0.26
C PRO A 190 -7.23 -6.92 0.22
N ALA A 191 -8.11 -6.82 -0.77
CA ALA A 191 -9.05 -5.71 -0.90
C ALA A 191 -10.48 -6.21 -1.01
N ALA A 192 -11.44 -5.47 -0.46
CA ALA A 192 -12.85 -5.82 -0.50
C ALA A 192 -13.66 -4.78 -1.28
N ASP A 193 -14.63 -5.23 -2.09
CA ASP A 193 -15.61 -4.35 -2.70
C ASP A 193 -16.73 -3.94 -1.71
N ALA A 194 -17.60 -3.04 -2.14
CA ALA A 194 -18.70 -2.56 -1.31
C ALA A 194 -19.74 -3.66 -0.94
N ALA A 195 -19.77 -4.76 -1.68
CA ALA A 195 -20.60 -5.92 -1.39
C ALA A 195 -19.91 -6.91 -0.42
N GLY A 196 -18.66 -6.66 -0.05
CA GLY A 196 -17.85 -7.50 0.82
C GLY A 196 -17.21 -8.69 0.12
N THR A 197 -17.12 -8.67 -1.21
CA THR A 197 -16.32 -9.64 -1.97
C THR A 197 -14.86 -9.26 -1.85
N ILE A 198 -13.98 -10.22 -1.52
CA ILE A 198 -12.55 -9.98 -1.29
C ILE A 198 -11.76 -10.50 -2.50
N TYR A 199 -10.75 -9.71 -2.88
CA TYR A 199 -9.82 -10.04 -3.96
C TYR A 199 -8.38 -9.95 -3.48
N TYR A 200 -7.53 -10.88 -3.89
CA TYR A 200 -6.09 -10.85 -3.60
C TYR A 200 -5.29 -11.67 -4.60
N GLY A 201 -4.01 -11.35 -4.72
CA GLY A 201 -3.06 -12.14 -5.50
C GLY A 201 -2.48 -13.31 -4.70
N ALA A 202 -2.17 -14.41 -5.39
CA ALA A 202 -1.39 -15.51 -4.83
C ALA A 202 -0.49 -16.10 -5.89
N PHE A 203 0.66 -16.64 -5.47
CA PHE A 203 1.53 -17.41 -6.37
C PHE A 203 2.33 -18.46 -5.60
N GLY A 204 2.73 -19.51 -6.32
CA GLY A 204 3.52 -20.60 -5.77
C GLY A 204 4.96 -20.58 -6.26
N LEU A 205 5.89 -20.98 -5.40
CA LEU A 205 7.31 -21.11 -5.69
C LEU A 205 7.77 -22.57 -5.53
N ASP A 206 8.89 -22.91 -6.16
CA ASP A 206 9.56 -24.20 -5.92
C ASP A 206 10.19 -24.19 -4.53
N ALA A 207 9.86 -25.19 -3.69
CA ALA A 207 10.29 -25.24 -2.30
C ALA A 207 11.83 -25.30 -2.12
N ALA A 208 12.54 -25.90 -3.08
CA ALA A 208 14.00 -26.10 -2.99
C ALA A 208 14.78 -24.94 -3.62
N ASN A 209 14.18 -24.22 -4.57
CA ASN A 209 14.83 -23.14 -5.33
C ASN A 209 13.82 -22.04 -5.66
N PRO A 210 13.33 -21.30 -4.66
CA PRO A 210 12.16 -20.42 -4.82
C PRO A 210 12.31 -19.38 -5.94
N TRP A 211 13.51 -18.82 -6.16
CA TRP A 211 13.72 -17.77 -7.16
C TRP A 211 14.60 -18.19 -8.35
N ASN A 212 15.25 -19.36 -8.27
CA ASN A 212 16.08 -19.90 -9.36
C ASN A 212 15.28 -20.74 -10.35
N LYS A 213 14.03 -21.08 -10.03
CA LYS A 213 13.04 -21.70 -10.90
C LYS A 213 11.85 -20.78 -11.10
N ASP A 214 11.12 -21.04 -12.17
CA ASP A 214 9.89 -20.31 -12.44
C ASP A 214 8.81 -20.64 -11.40
N ILE A 215 7.84 -19.73 -11.27
CA ILE A 215 6.67 -19.93 -10.42
C ILE A 215 5.95 -21.25 -10.76
N THR A 216 5.46 -21.95 -9.76
CA THR A 216 4.66 -23.16 -9.94
C THR A 216 3.22 -22.85 -10.35
N GLY A 217 2.77 -21.62 -10.13
CA GLY A 217 1.49 -21.06 -10.53
C GLY A 217 1.30 -19.67 -9.96
N ALA A 218 0.38 -18.90 -10.54
CA ALA A 218 -0.01 -17.59 -10.03
C ALA A 218 -1.49 -17.35 -10.29
N TRP A 219 -2.17 -16.67 -9.37
CA TRP A 219 -3.63 -16.53 -9.39
C TRP A 219 -4.09 -15.16 -8.90
N LEU A 220 -5.21 -14.72 -9.44
CA LEU A 220 -6.11 -13.80 -8.78
C LEU A 220 -7.21 -14.61 -8.08
N VAL A 221 -7.38 -14.38 -6.80
CA VAL A 221 -8.38 -15.06 -5.97
C VAL A 221 -9.53 -14.11 -5.69
N LYS A 222 -10.75 -14.63 -5.78
CA LYS A 222 -12.00 -13.99 -5.37
C LYS A 222 -12.65 -14.81 -4.27
N VAL A 223 -13.04 -14.15 -3.18
CA VAL A 223 -13.79 -14.75 -2.06
C VAL A 223 -15.11 -14.01 -1.92
N GLN A 224 -16.20 -14.76 -2.04
CA GLN A 224 -17.56 -14.22 -1.86
C GLN A 224 -17.89 -14.01 -0.36
N PRO A 225 -18.90 -13.17 -0.05
CA PRO A 225 -19.34 -12.97 1.34
C PRO A 225 -19.73 -14.25 2.09
N ASP A 226 -20.22 -15.28 1.40
CA ASP A 226 -20.54 -16.60 1.98
C ASP A 226 -19.28 -17.46 2.24
N GLY A 227 -18.12 -16.99 1.80
CA GLY A 227 -16.83 -17.64 1.89
C GLY A 227 -16.56 -18.66 0.79
N SER A 228 -17.42 -18.79 -0.20
CA SER A 228 -17.06 -19.50 -1.43
C SER A 228 -15.93 -18.75 -2.15
N SER A 229 -15.01 -19.49 -2.78
CA SER A 229 -13.85 -18.88 -3.38
C SER A 229 -13.53 -19.47 -4.74
N ARG A 230 -12.87 -18.65 -5.58
CA ARG A 230 -12.39 -19.05 -6.91
C ARG A 230 -11.02 -18.42 -7.16
N ALA A 231 -10.07 -19.22 -7.59
CA ALA A 231 -8.77 -18.80 -8.09
C ALA A 231 -8.74 -18.97 -9.62
N ILE A 232 -8.25 -17.95 -10.33
CA ILE A 232 -8.01 -18.05 -11.77
C ILE A 232 -6.54 -17.79 -12.08
N PRO A 233 -5.97 -18.46 -13.08
CA PRO A 233 -4.57 -18.21 -13.46
C PRO A 233 -4.33 -16.74 -13.80
N PHE A 234 -3.33 -16.12 -13.17
CA PHE A 234 -3.02 -14.71 -13.37
C PHE A 234 -2.66 -14.40 -14.84
N ALA A 235 -2.00 -15.34 -15.52
CA ALA A 235 -1.66 -15.24 -16.94
C ALA A 235 -2.89 -15.04 -17.83
N SER A 236 -4.07 -15.53 -17.43
CA SER A 236 -5.30 -15.33 -18.21
C SER A 236 -5.81 -13.88 -18.17
N LEU A 237 -5.34 -13.07 -17.21
CA LEU A 237 -5.70 -11.66 -17.06
C LEU A 237 -4.80 -10.74 -17.90
N VAL A 238 -3.66 -11.24 -18.35
CA VAL A 238 -2.66 -10.50 -19.12
C VAL A 238 -2.39 -11.27 -20.43
N PRO A 239 -3.37 -11.38 -21.34
CA PRO A 239 -3.26 -12.23 -22.52
C PRO A 239 -2.17 -11.80 -23.51
N ASN A 240 -1.67 -10.57 -23.40
CA ASN A 240 -0.56 -10.03 -24.19
C ASN A 240 0.82 -10.18 -23.49
N ALA A 241 0.89 -10.83 -22.33
CA ALA A 241 2.16 -11.18 -21.72
C ALA A 241 2.86 -12.28 -22.52
N PRO A 242 4.21 -12.34 -22.52
CA PRO A 242 4.95 -13.44 -23.11
C PRO A 242 4.64 -14.75 -22.40
N LYS A 243 4.85 -15.86 -23.10
CA LYS A 243 4.80 -17.18 -22.47
C LYS A 243 6.01 -17.36 -21.54
N PRO A 244 5.93 -18.22 -20.53
CA PRO A 244 7.02 -18.41 -19.57
C PRO A 244 8.36 -18.77 -20.20
N THR A 245 8.35 -19.50 -21.33
CA THR A 245 9.55 -19.95 -22.05
C THR A 245 10.05 -18.99 -23.13
N ASP A 246 9.32 -17.90 -23.41
CA ASP A 246 9.73 -16.91 -24.39
C ASP A 246 10.99 -16.17 -23.93
N GLN A 247 11.71 -15.57 -24.86
CA GLN A 247 12.88 -14.77 -24.60
C GLN A 247 12.50 -13.28 -24.54
N CYS A 248 12.72 -12.68 -23.40
CA CYS A 248 12.44 -11.28 -23.10
C CYS A 248 13.71 -10.44 -23.15
N THR A 249 13.68 -9.30 -23.81
CA THR A 249 14.79 -8.32 -23.78
C THR A 249 15.07 -7.93 -22.33
N TYR A 250 16.35 -7.97 -21.98
CA TYR A 250 16.84 -7.62 -20.64
C TYR A 250 17.78 -6.40 -20.75
N VAL A 251 18.76 -6.29 -19.88
CA VAL A 251 19.73 -5.20 -19.85
C VAL A 251 21.10 -5.65 -20.37
N PHE A 252 21.89 -4.70 -20.87
CA PHE A 252 23.29 -4.98 -21.18
C PHE A 252 24.05 -5.35 -19.90
N GLY A 253 24.70 -6.52 -19.94
CA GLY A 253 25.40 -7.06 -18.77
C GLY A 253 26.61 -6.23 -18.34
N VAL A 254 27.18 -6.60 -17.20
CA VAL A 254 28.38 -5.96 -16.62
C VAL A 254 29.59 -5.93 -17.52
N ASN A 255 29.67 -6.84 -18.50
CA ASN A 255 30.75 -6.92 -19.50
C ASN A 255 30.50 -6.04 -20.73
N ALA A 256 29.36 -5.35 -20.80
CA ALA A 256 29.10 -4.42 -21.89
C ALA A 256 30.07 -3.23 -21.85
N SER A 257 30.36 -2.68 -23.04
CA SER A 257 31.20 -1.48 -23.14
C SER A 257 30.54 -0.32 -22.41
N ARG A 258 31.31 0.34 -21.56
CA ARG A 258 30.88 1.57 -20.87
C ARG A 258 31.46 2.78 -21.62
N PRO A 259 30.75 3.91 -21.75
CA PRO A 259 29.35 4.13 -21.36
C PRO A 259 28.34 3.36 -22.21
N LEU A 260 27.10 3.21 -21.71
CA LEU A 260 26.01 2.48 -22.36
C LEU A 260 25.10 3.43 -23.17
N PRO A 261 24.32 2.93 -24.15
CA PRO A 261 24.38 1.57 -24.72
C PRO A 261 25.72 1.36 -25.44
N PRO A 262 26.15 0.12 -25.70
CA PRO A 262 27.44 -0.17 -26.37
C PRO A 262 27.60 0.52 -27.74
N SER A 263 26.53 0.71 -28.46
CA SER A 263 26.39 1.59 -29.63
C SER A 263 24.97 2.14 -29.73
N PRO A 264 24.71 3.19 -30.57
CA PRO A 264 23.35 3.71 -30.74
C PRO A 264 22.34 2.71 -31.31
N SER A 265 22.83 1.67 -31.99
CA SER A 265 22.00 0.60 -32.56
C SER A 265 22.13 -0.74 -31.82
N ALA A 266 22.77 -0.75 -30.65
CA ALA A 266 22.95 -1.98 -29.89
C ALA A 266 21.61 -2.55 -29.44
N VAL A 267 21.49 -3.86 -29.52
CA VAL A 267 20.33 -4.62 -29.02
C VAL A 267 20.76 -5.34 -27.75
N ALA A 268 20.01 -5.15 -26.68
CA ALA A 268 20.27 -5.84 -25.42
C ALA A 268 20.02 -7.34 -25.54
N PRO A 269 20.71 -8.17 -24.73
CA PRO A 269 20.48 -9.62 -24.72
C PRO A 269 19.07 -9.93 -24.21
N THR A 270 18.68 -11.18 -24.41
CA THR A 270 17.42 -11.70 -23.90
C THR A 270 17.66 -12.71 -22.79
N ILE A 271 16.70 -12.82 -21.89
CA ILE A 271 16.59 -13.89 -20.89
C ILE A 271 15.21 -14.53 -21.00
N GLN A 272 15.02 -15.69 -20.41
CA GLN A 272 13.69 -16.28 -20.29
C GLN A 272 12.77 -15.33 -19.53
N CYS A 273 11.53 -15.14 -19.99
CA CYS A 273 10.58 -14.22 -19.37
C CYS A 273 10.12 -14.72 -17.99
N GLY A 274 9.88 -16.02 -17.86
CA GLY A 274 9.18 -16.60 -16.73
C GLY A 274 7.67 -16.35 -16.76
N GLY A 275 6.94 -17.02 -15.89
CA GLY A 275 5.50 -16.87 -15.77
C GLY A 275 5.12 -15.49 -15.24
N VAL A 276 3.98 -14.94 -15.72
CA VAL A 276 3.45 -13.70 -15.19
C VAL A 276 2.74 -13.95 -13.85
N ARG A 277 3.06 -13.14 -12.84
CA ARG A 277 2.51 -13.23 -11.48
C ARG A 277 2.06 -11.86 -10.96
N PRO A 278 1.21 -11.81 -9.92
CA PRO A 278 0.92 -10.55 -9.24
C PRO A 278 2.19 -9.92 -8.66
N GLY A 279 2.23 -8.60 -8.58
CA GLY A 279 3.25 -7.87 -7.82
C GLY A 279 3.16 -8.24 -6.34
N ILE A 280 4.31 -8.34 -5.67
CA ILE A 280 4.37 -8.53 -4.21
C ILE A 280 3.96 -7.20 -3.55
N ASN A 281 3.28 -7.29 -2.40
CA ASN A 281 2.82 -6.18 -1.57
C ASN A 281 1.72 -5.28 -2.18
N ALA A 282 1.38 -5.42 -3.47
CA ALA A 282 0.33 -4.63 -4.10
C ALA A 282 -1.08 -5.13 -3.76
N ALA A 283 -2.00 -4.19 -3.52
CA ALA A 283 -3.43 -4.46 -3.33
C ALA A 283 -4.20 -4.31 -4.64
N PRO A 284 -5.21 -5.15 -4.93
CA PRO A 284 -6.18 -4.88 -5.98
C PRO A 284 -7.01 -3.63 -5.66
N ALA A 285 -7.18 -2.70 -6.63
CA ALA A 285 -8.14 -1.61 -6.49
C ALA A 285 -9.44 -1.96 -7.23
N ILE A 286 -10.59 -1.50 -6.71
CA ILE A 286 -11.89 -1.87 -7.25
C ILE A 286 -12.69 -0.60 -7.55
N ALA A 287 -13.10 -0.45 -8.79
CA ALA A 287 -13.93 0.66 -9.25
C ALA A 287 -15.40 0.50 -8.83
N ALA A 288 -16.15 1.59 -8.90
CA ALA A 288 -17.59 1.59 -8.58
C ALA A 288 -18.43 0.69 -9.50
N ASP A 289 -17.98 0.46 -10.75
CA ASP A 289 -18.59 -0.48 -11.69
C ASP A 289 -18.20 -1.95 -11.43
N GLY A 290 -17.39 -2.20 -10.40
CA GLY A 290 -16.87 -3.52 -10.04
C GLY A 290 -15.62 -3.95 -10.82
N THR A 291 -15.05 -3.12 -11.68
CA THR A 291 -13.78 -3.41 -12.35
C THR A 291 -12.66 -3.53 -11.33
N ILE A 292 -11.90 -4.64 -11.37
CA ILE A 292 -10.77 -4.91 -10.49
C ILE A 292 -9.49 -4.57 -11.24
N TYR A 293 -8.65 -3.71 -10.66
CA TYR A 293 -7.33 -3.36 -11.20
C TYR A 293 -6.24 -4.07 -10.41
N VAL A 294 -5.36 -4.76 -11.13
CA VAL A 294 -4.24 -5.51 -10.55
C VAL A 294 -2.96 -5.23 -11.34
N VAL A 295 -1.83 -5.34 -10.66
CA VAL A 295 -0.51 -5.24 -11.29
C VAL A 295 0.18 -6.58 -11.30
N GLY A 296 0.98 -6.81 -12.33
CA GLY A 296 1.72 -8.04 -12.49
C GLY A 296 3.05 -7.86 -13.22
N VAL A 297 3.90 -8.85 -13.05
CA VAL A 297 5.27 -8.85 -13.58
C VAL A 297 5.67 -10.25 -14.01
N THR A 298 6.54 -10.37 -15.02
CA THR A 298 7.12 -11.68 -15.35
C THR A 298 8.19 -12.05 -14.33
N ASN A 299 8.25 -13.32 -13.96
CA ASN A 299 9.03 -13.79 -12.81
C ASN A 299 10.55 -13.56 -12.93
N PHE A 300 11.11 -13.69 -14.13
CA PHE A 300 12.55 -13.53 -14.34
C PHE A 300 12.96 -12.19 -14.92
N ASN A 301 11.99 -11.37 -15.39
CA ASN A 301 12.31 -10.11 -16.03
C ASN A 301 11.37 -8.99 -15.60
N PRO A 302 11.72 -8.19 -14.58
CA PRO A 302 10.85 -7.15 -14.03
C PRO A 302 10.51 -6.02 -15.02
N PHE A 303 11.27 -5.86 -16.11
CA PHE A 303 10.95 -4.89 -17.17
C PHE A 303 9.70 -5.27 -18.00
N TRP A 304 9.14 -6.46 -17.76
CA TRP A 304 7.90 -6.91 -18.37
C TRP A 304 6.77 -6.87 -17.34
N SER A 305 6.36 -5.66 -17.04
CA SER A 305 5.34 -5.33 -16.04
C SER A 305 4.04 -4.87 -16.69
N TYR A 306 2.92 -5.08 -16.01
CA TYR A 306 1.58 -4.88 -16.54
C TYR A 306 0.65 -4.29 -15.49
N LEU A 307 -0.27 -3.43 -15.94
CA LEU A 307 -1.51 -3.08 -15.25
C LEU A 307 -2.65 -3.78 -15.99
N ALA A 308 -3.51 -4.49 -15.28
CA ALA A 308 -4.64 -5.21 -15.86
C ALA A 308 -5.96 -4.81 -15.18
N ALA A 309 -7.00 -4.67 -15.98
CA ALA A 309 -8.38 -4.52 -15.54
C ALA A 309 -9.14 -5.82 -15.77
N VAL A 310 -9.92 -6.22 -14.77
CA VAL A 310 -10.60 -7.51 -14.69
C VAL A 310 -12.08 -7.26 -14.38
N ASN A 311 -12.97 -7.97 -15.04
CA ASN A 311 -14.40 -7.95 -14.75
C ASN A 311 -14.72 -8.67 -13.43
N THR A 312 -15.89 -8.42 -12.86
CA THR A 312 -16.35 -9.07 -11.60
C THR A 312 -16.47 -10.60 -11.70
N ASP A 313 -16.64 -11.15 -12.91
CA ASP A 313 -16.65 -12.59 -13.18
C ASP A 313 -15.23 -13.18 -13.34
N LEU A 314 -14.20 -12.35 -13.16
CA LEU A 314 -12.78 -12.66 -13.31
C LEU A 314 -12.35 -12.88 -14.78
N THR A 315 -13.09 -12.41 -15.76
CA THR A 315 -12.64 -12.35 -17.14
C THR A 315 -11.78 -11.10 -17.38
N PRO A 316 -10.75 -11.14 -18.25
CA PRO A 316 -9.95 -9.96 -18.55
C PRO A 316 -10.80 -8.89 -19.25
N LYS A 317 -10.65 -7.62 -18.82
CA LYS A 317 -11.27 -6.46 -19.48
C LYS A 317 -10.27 -5.84 -20.46
N TRP A 318 -9.08 -5.52 -19.96
CA TRP A 318 -7.91 -5.11 -20.74
C TRP A 318 -6.63 -5.30 -19.92
N SER A 319 -5.48 -5.28 -20.59
CA SER A 319 -4.17 -5.20 -19.94
C SER A 319 -3.24 -4.27 -20.73
N ALA A 320 -2.44 -3.50 -20.00
CA ALA A 320 -1.49 -2.55 -20.55
C ALA A 320 -0.08 -2.88 -20.07
N SER A 321 0.88 -2.99 -21.00
CA SER A 321 2.29 -3.09 -20.65
C SER A 321 2.79 -1.74 -20.15
N LEU A 322 3.63 -1.74 -19.11
CA LEU A 322 4.33 -0.56 -18.60
C LEU A 322 5.69 -0.36 -19.30
N ARG A 323 6.04 -1.26 -20.21
CA ARG A 323 7.33 -1.26 -20.92
C ARG A 323 7.38 -0.22 -22.03
N ASN A 324 8.57 0.37 -22.24
CA ASN A 324 8.92 1.27 -23.36
C ASN A 324 7.98 2.49 -23.49
N ARG A 325 7.60 3.11 -22.36
CA ARG A 325 6.61 4.20 -22.33
C ARG A 325 7.20 5.56 -22.04
N PHE A 326 8.38 5.62 -21.38
CA PHE A 326 8.87 6.85 -20.81
C PHE A 326 10.06 7.40 -21.57
N HIS A 327 10.13 8.73 -21.61
CA HIS A 327 11.22 9.47 -22.24
C HIS A 327 12.13 10.01 -21.13
N ASP A 328 12.94 9.14 -20.51
CA ASP A 328 13.67 9.47 -19.30
C ASP A 328 15.11 8.95 -19.23
N GLY A 329 15.68 8.54 -20.36
CA GLY A 329 17.05 8.01 -20.43
C GLY A 329 18.08 9.02 -20.91
N CYS A 330 18.90 8.58 -21.86
CA CYS A 330 20.01 9.36 -22.41
C CYS A 330 19.59 10.75 -22.89
N GLY A 331 20.38 11.77 -22.56
CA GLY A 331 20.14 13.15 -22.98
C GLY A 331 18.97 13.85 -22.28
N VAL A 332 18.24 13.17 -21.41
CA VAL A 332 17.17 13.74 -20.60
C VAL A 332 17.67 13.93 -19.17
N LEU A 333 17.63 15.17 -18.70
CA LEU A 333 17.92 15.46 -17.29
C LEU A 333 16.77 14.97 -16.43
N VAL A 334 17.07 14.08 -15.50
CA VAL A 334 16.10 13.53 -14.57
C VAL A 334 16.18 14.30 -13.27
N PRO A 335 15.10 14.99 -12.84
CA PRO A 335 15.15 15.81 -11.63
C PRO A 335 15.28 14.98 -10.35
N TYR A 336 15.10 13.66 -10.41
CA TYR A 336 14.97 12.77 -9.25
C TYR A 336 16.20 11.89 -8.98
N GLY A 337 17.38 12.29 -9.38
CA GLY A 337 18.60 11.66 -8.90
C GLY A 337 19.58 11.28 -9.97
N THR A 338 19.30 10.38 -10.89
CA THR A 338 20.28 10.07 -11.92
C THR A 338 20.12 10.94 -13.15
N THR A 339 21.24 11.10 -13.79
CA THR A 339 21.36 11.78 -15.07
C THR A 339 21.83 10.78 -16.11
N SER A 340 21.72 11.12 -17.36
CA SER A 340 22.18 10.32 -18.49
C SER A 340 23.71 10.30 -18.67
N HIS A 341 24.51 10.61 -17.64
CA HIS A 341 25.98 10.73 -17.78
C HIS A 341 26.72 9.43 -18.08
N ASN A 342 26.05 8.29 -17.96
CA ASN A 342 26.60 7.01 -18.39
C ASN A 342 26.30 6.69 -19.86
N CYS A 343 25.63 7.59 -20.56
CA CYS A 343 25.28 7.38 -21.97
C CYS A 343 26.44 7.61 -22.90
N ARG A 344 26.57 6.74 -23.89
CA ARG A 344 27.52 6.93 -25.00
C ARG A 344 27.16 8.15 -25.83
N ALA A 345 28.15 8.88 -26.30
CA ALA A 345 27.97 9.94 -27.29
C ALA A 345 27.24 9.39 -28.54
N GLY A 346 26.19 10.08 -28.98
CA GLY A 346 25.33 9.67 -30.10
C GLY A 346 24.27 8.60 -29.75
N ALA A 347 24.08 8.25 -28.47
CA ALA A 347 22.89 7.50 -28.04
C ALA A 347 21.64 8.33 -28.35
N ALA A 348 20.52 7.66 -28.63
CA ALA A 348 19.25 8.34 -28.88
C ALA A 348 18.75 9.01 -27.59
N ILE A 349 18.19 10.22 -27.72
CA ILE A 349 17.66 10.98 -26.60
C ILE A 349 16.42 10.26 -26.04
N GLY A 350 16.34 10.13 -24.71
CA GLY A 350 15.20 9.54 -24.01
C GLY A 350 15.18 8.02 -23.99
N VAL A 351 16.24 7.34 -24.44
CA VAL A 351 16.35 5.88 -24.31
C VAL A 351 17.01 5.49 -22.99
N ASP A 352 16.58 4.37 -22.45
CA ASP A 352 17.26 3.71 -21.34
C ASP A 352 18.64 3.20 -21.83
N PRO A 353 19.74 3.65 -21.24
CA PRO A 353 21.06 3.19 -21.68
C PRO A 353 21.30 1.70 -21.45
N ASN A 354 20.54 1.07 -20.57
CA ASN A 354 20.70 -0.34 -20.22
C ASN A 354 20.12 -1.30 -21.25
N ASP A 355 19.12 -0.88 -22.03
CA ASP A 355 18.54 -1.73 -23.09
C ASP A 355 18.36 -1.03 -24.45
N ASN A 356 18.68 0.28 -24.52
CA ASN A 356 18.57 1.11 -25.72
C ASN A 356 17.12 1.22 -26.26
N GLN A 357 16.13 1.11 -25.36
CA GLN A 357 14.71 1.29 -25.63
C GLN A 357 14.18 2.49 -24.84
N PRO A 358 13.00 3.02 -25.15
CA PRO A 358 12.33 3.96 -24.25
C PRO A 358 12.19 3.38 -22.83
N GLY A 359 12.26 4.24 -21.82
CA GLY A 359 12.21 3.83 -20.43
C GLY A 359 10.98 2.99 -20.09
N SER A 360 11.16 2.00 -19.25
CA SER A 360 10.10 1.09 -18.79
C SER A 360 9.70 1.39 -17.36
N GLY A 361 8.40 1.30 -17.07
CA GLY A 361 7.89 1.18 -15.71
C GLY A 361 7.99 -0.26 -15.23
N VAL A 362 8.31 -0.42 -13.96
CA VAL A 362 8.49 -1.72 -13.31
C VAL A 362 7.54 -1.86 -12.13
N VAL A 363 6.89 -3.01 -12.03
CA VAL A 363 6.25 -3.49 -10.80
C VAL A 363 7.35 -4.15 -9.99
N SER A 364 7.87 -3.44 -8.98
CA SER A 364 8.94 -3.94 -8.13
C SER A 364 8.38 -4.73 -6.96
N ASP A 365 9.06 -5.82 -6.60
CA ASP A 365 8.73 -6.60 -5.41
C ASP A 365 9.15 -5.89 -4.11
N ASP A 366 10.02 -4.88 -4.24
CA ASP A 366 10.42 -3.99 -3.15
C ASP A 366 9.51 -2.74 -3.06
N SER A 367 8.32 -2.80 -3.64
CA SER A 367 7.36 -1.70 -3.69
C SER A 367 6.04 -2.11 -3.08
N THR A 368 5.31 -1.11 -2.56
CA THR A 368 3.91 -1.27 -2.11
C THR A 368 2.96 -0.40 -2.91
N SER A 369 3.40 0.14 -4.04
CA SER A 369 2.48 0.87 -4.92
C SER A 369 1.31 -0.01 -5.32
N SER A 370 0.12 0.49 -5.05
CA SER A 370 -1.14 -0.14 -5.44
C SER A 370 -1.88 0.75 -6.43
N PRO A 371 -2.67 0.19 -7.35
CA PRO A 371 -3.54 0.98 -8.20
C PRO A 371 -4.51 1.84 -7.37
N VAL A 372 -4.86 3.01 -7.90
CA VAL A 372 -5.88 3.91 -7.32
C VAL A 372 -6.88 4.26 -8.39
N VAL A 373 -8.16 4.04 -8.13
CA VAL A 373 -9.23 4.36 -9.09
C VAL A 373 -9.70 5.80 -8.88
N LEU A 374 -9.74 6.56 -9.95
CA LEU A 374 -10.24 7.93 -9.99
C LEU A 374 -11.77 7.99 -10.09
N PRO A 375 -12.40 9.12 -9.74
CA PRO A 375 -13.86 9.25 -9.77
C PRO A 375 -14.51 9.00 -11.14
N ASP A 376 -13.77 9.20 -12.24
CA ASP A 376 -14.24 8.91 -13.61
C ASP A 376 -14.03 7.44 -14.04
N GLY A 377 -13.56 6.58 -13.13
CA GLY A 377 -13.27 5.17 -13.38
C GLY A 377 -11.93 4.91 -14.06
N SER A 378 -11.13 5.94 -14.34
CA SER A 378 -9.75 5.79 -14.78
C SER A 378 -8.86 5.36 -13.60
N VAL A 379 -7.61 4.96 -13.87
CA VAL A 379 -6.74 4.37 -12.85
C VAL A 379 -5.35 4.97 -12.87
N LEU A 380 -4.83 5.26 -11.68
CA LEU A 380 -3.45 5.64 -11.44
C LEU A 380 -2.64 4.44 -10.92
N TYR A 381 -1.38 4.39 -11.31
CA TYR A 381 -0.40 3.48 -10.72
C TYR A 381 0.98 4.14 -10.66
N GLY A 382 1.57 4.18 -9.45
CA GLY A 382 2.92 4.68 -9.25
C GLY A 382 3.94 3.57 -9.49
N THR A 383 4.65 3.62 -10.62
CA THR A 383 5.61 2.60 -11.03
C THR A 383 7.04 3.09 -10.86
N TYR A 384 7.97 2.21 -10.50
CA TYR A 384 9.39 2.51 -10.61
C TYR A 384 9.82 2.72 -12.05
N SER A 385 10.84 3.56 -12.25
CA SER A 385 11.58 3.60 -13.52
C SER A 385 12.54 2.42 -13.57
N GLY A 386 12.51 1.66 -14.66
CA GLY A 386 13.49 0.60 -14.90
C GLY A 386 14.93 1.12 -15.11
N TYR A 387 15.08 2.38 -15.51
CA TYR A 387 16.37 3.03 -15.69
C TYR A 387 16.98 3.53 -14.37
N ASN A 388 16.16 4.11 -13.53
CA ASN A 388 16.59 4.78 -12.31
C ASN A 388 15.65 4.40 -11.15
N GLY A 389 16.10 3.52 -10.28
CA GLY A 389 15.30 3.00 -9.17
C GLY A 389 14.82 4.07 -8.17
N VAL A 390 15.45 5.24 -8.10
CA VAL A 390 15.01 6.35 -7.25
C VAL A 390 14.02 7.29 -7.93
N ARG A 391 13.62 6.97 -9.18
CA ARG A 391 12.61 7.70 -9.93
C ARG A 391 11.36 6.86 -10.10
N GLY A 392 10.21 7.48 -9.94
CA GLY A 392 8.91 6.87 -10.20
C GLY A 392 8.11 7.63 -11.25
N HIS A 393 7.15 6.95 -11.84
CA HIS A 393 6.18 7.50 -12.77
C HIS A 393 4.77 7.21 -12.27
N LEU A 394 4.02 8.25 -11.90
CA LEU A 394 2.59 8.12 -11.68
C LEU A 394 1.90 8.00 -13.04
N THR A 395 1.57 6.80 -13.44
CA THR A 395 0.90 6.54 -14.72
C THR A 395 -0.59 6.69 -14.60
N HIS A 396 -1.22 7.31 -15.58
CA HIS A 396 -2.67 7.46 -15.70
C HIS A 396 -3.17 6.69 -16.93
N PHE A 397 -4.08 5.75 -16.71
CA PHE A 397 -4.78 5.01 -17.76
C PHE A 397 -6.27 5.28 -17.68
N SER A 398 -6.92 5.46 -18.83
CA SER A 398 -8.38 5.55 -18.90
C SER A 398 -9.03 4.24 -18.44
N SER A 399 -10.32 4.27 -18.14
CA SER A 399 -11.11 3.06 -17.82
C SER A 399 -11.14 2.01 -18.93
N SER A 400 -10.74 2.38 -20.16
CA SER A 400 -10.58 1.48 -21.31
C SER A 400 -9.14 1.01 -21.55
N GLY A 401 -8.18 1.36 -20.67
CA GLY A 401 -6.79 0.93 -20.75
C GLY A 401 -5.89 1.75 -21.67
N VAL A 402 -6.35 2.91 -22.13
CA VAL A 402 -5.52 3.83 -22.92
C VAL A 402 -4.63 4.63 -21.97
N PHE A 403 -3.31 4.66 -22.23
CA PHE A 403 -2.39 5.53 -21.51
C PHE A 403 -2.72 7.00 -21.81
N VAL A 404 -2.98 7.77 -20.77
CA VAL A 404 -3.38 9.17 -20.85
C VAL A 404 -2.19 10.10 -20.61
N ALA A 405 -1.51 9.92 -19.47
CA ALA A 405 -0.43 10.79 -19.04
C ALA A 405 0.45 10.08 -17.99
N SER A 406 1.58 10.70 -17.65
CA SER A 406 2.35 10.37 -16.47
C SER A 406 2.88 11.63 -15.80
N TYR A 407 3.15 11.53 -14.50
CA TYR A 407 3.84 12.53 -13.70
C TYR A 407 5.05 11.90 -13.01
N ASP A 408 6.20 12.58 -13.04
CA ASP A 408 7.43 12.04 -12.48
C ASP A 408 7.58 12.45 -11.01
N PHE A 409 7.95 11.50 -10.18
CA PHE A 409 8.20 11.68 -8.74
C PHE A 409 9.38 10.79 -8.28
N GLY A 410 9.75 10.83 -6.99
CA GLY A 410 10.77 9.94 -6.44
C GLY A 410 10.20 8.65 -5.86
N TRP A 411 10.82 7.52 -6.11
CA TRP A 411 10.47 6.16 -5.64
C TRP A 411 9.09 5.68 -6.13
N ASP A 412 8.37 4.96 -5.27
CA ASP A 412 7.02 4.45 -5.48
C ASP A 412 5.97 5.28 -4.73
N ILE A 413 4.70 5.15 -5.09
CA ILE A 413 3.59 5.80 -4.41
C ILE A 413 2.27 5.05 -4.65
N THR A 414 1.44 4.93 -3.60
CA THR A 414 -0.01 4.83 -3.72
C THR A 414 -0.54 6.22 -3.39
N PRO A 415 -1.04 6.99 -4.39
CA PRO A 415 -1.52 8.35 -4.15
C PRO A 415 -2.81 8.36 -3.34
N ALA A 416 -3.17 9.52 -2.76
CA ALA A 416 -4.51 9.75 -2.27
C ALA A 416 -5.29 10.67 -3.23
N VAL A 417 -6.62 10.55 -3.22
CA VAL A 417 -7.52 11.30 -4.12
C VAL A 417 -8.59 12.01 -3.32
N TRP A 418 -8.68 13.31 -3.49
CA TRP A 418 -9.68 14.16 -2.85
C TRP A 418 -10.67 14.71 -3.87
N GLU A 419 -11.93 14.28 -3.78
CA GLU A 419 -13.03 14.79 -4.59
C GLU A 419 -13.60 16.05 -3.95
N HIS A 420 -13.73 17.13 -4.73
CA HIS A 420 -14.24 18.43 -4.31
C HIS A 420 -14.76 19.21 -5.54
N ASP A 421 -15.71 20.09 -5.34
CA ASP A 421 -16.18 21.07 -6.33
C ASP A 421 -16.47 20.51 -7.74
N GLY A 422 -16.85 19.23 -7.83
CA GLY A 422 -17.13 18.54 -9.10
C GLY A 422 -15.89 18.11 -9.87
N THR A 423 -14.71 18.16 -9.24
CA THR A 423 -13.42 17.67 -9.74
C THR A 423 -12.71 16.84 -8.65
N TRP A 424 -11.42 16.53 -8.84
CA TRP A 424 -10.59 15.89 -7.84
C TRP A 424 -9.15 16.35 -7.94
N SER A 425 -8.45 16.22 -6.81
CA SER A 425 -7.01 16.43 -6.70
C SER A 425 -6.32 15.15 -6.24
N ILE A 426 -5.05 15.00 -6.59
CA ILE A 426 -4.23 13.81 -6.34
C ILE A 426 -3.05 14.22 -5.48
N VAL A 427 -2.86 13.55 -4.34
CA VAL A 427 -1.75 13.85 -3.40
C VAL A 427 -0.68 12.79 -3.50
N ILE A 428 0.56 13.24 -3.72
CA ILE A 428 1.75 12.40 -3.83
C ILE A 428 2.91 12.97 -2.99
N LYS A 429 3.92 12.14 -2.74
CA LYS A 429 5.26 12.64 -2.42
C LYS A 429 6.00 12.99 -3.71
N GLU A 430 6.94 13.92 -3.63
CA GLU A 430 7.79 14.33 -4.75
C GLU A 430 9.18 14.68 -4.23
N ASN A 431 10.13 13.77 -4.41
CA ASN A 431 11.47 13.87 -3.88
C ASN A 431 12.50 14.10 -4.99
N PHE A 432 13.35 15.10 -4.80
CA PHE A 432 14.44 15.44 -5.71
C PHE A 432 15.77 15.11 -5.04
N TYR A 433 16.50 14.14 -5.56
CA TYR A 433 17.77 13.66 -5.02
C TYR A 433 19.01 14.29 -5.66
N VAL A 434 18.84 15.27 -6.55
CA VAL A 434 19.93 16.07 -7.09
C VAL A 434 20.22 17.23 -6.16
N ALA A 435 21.47 17.37 -5.72
CA ALA A 435 21.89 18.40 -4.77
C ALA A 435 21.64 19.83 -5.30
N PRO A 436 21.11 20.77 -4.47
CA PRO A 436 20.59 20.49 -3.13
C PRO A 436 19.26 19.75 -3.18
N GLU A 437 19.16 18.65 -2.44
CA GLU A 437 17.97 17.81 -2.38
C GLU A 437 16.75 18.62 -1.93
N LYS A 438 15.58 18.21 -2.40
CA LYS A 438 14.29 18.84 -2.04
C LYS A 438 13.22 17.79 -1.97
N TYR A 439 12.41 17.86 -0.91
CA TYR A 439 11.39 16.87 -0.61
C TYR A 439 10.06 17.55 -0.42
N PHE A 440 9.04 17.15 -1.20
CA PHE A 440 7.72 17.77 -1.19
C PHE A 440 6.60 16.74 -1.00
N ILE A 441 5.52 17.20 -0.35
CA ILE A 441 4.18 16.67 -0.59
C ILE A 441 3.57 17.58 -1.64
N THR A 442 3.10 16.98 -2.73
CA THR A 442 2.56 17.70 -3.88
C THR A 442 1.11 17.30 -4.12
N GLN A 443 0.24 18.28 -4.30
CA GLN A 443 -1.11 18.05 -4.81
C GLN A 443 -1.16 18.41 -6.29
N LEU A 444 -1.70 17.48 -7.08
CA LEU A 444 -1.90 17.61 -8.52
C LEU A 444 -3.40 17.77 -8.81
N ASP A 445 -3.74 18.50 -9.86
CA ASP A 445 -5.09 18.52 -10.41
C ASP A 445 -5.45 17.21 -11.16
N ALA A 446 -6.67 17.10 -11.65
CA ALA A 446 -7.14 15.94 -12.41
C ALA A 446 -6.35 15.69 -13.72
N ASN A 447 -5.56 16.66 -14.19
CA ASN A 447 -4.70 16.56 -15.37
C ASN A 447 -3.23 16.34 -15.02
N LEU A 448 -2.93 15.95 -13.78
CA LEU A 448 -1.59 15.76 -13.23
C LEU A 448 -0.72 17.03 -13.24
N LYS A 449 -1.31 18.22 -13.09
CA LYS A 449 -0.57 19.48 -12.95
C LYS A 449 -0.50 19.88 -11.48
N PRO A 450 0.67 20.33 -10.98
CA PRO A 450 0.80 20.76 -9.60
C PRO A 450 -0.15 21.94 -9.27
N GLU A 451 -0.92 21.77 -8.20
CA GLU A 451 -1.76 22.82 -7.60
C GLU A 451 -1.01 23.52 -6.47
N TRP A 452 -0.34 22.74 -5.62
CA TRP A 452 0.51 23.23 -4.55
C TRP A 452 1.57 22.19 -4.15
N GLN A 453 2.62 22.69 -3.48
CA GLN A 453 3.68 21.87 -2.91
C GLN A 453 3.98 22.33 -1.46
N PHE A 454 4.14 21.37 -0.56
CA PHE A 454 4.62 21.60 0.81
C PHE A 454 6.03 21.01 0.95
N LYS A 455 7.03 21.88 1.13
CA LYS A 455 8.44 21.47 1.24
C LYS A 455 8.75 21.01 2.67
N SER A 456 9.46 19.88 2.80
CA SER A 456 10.12 19.51 4.06
C SER A 456 11.19 20.55 4.41
N THR A 457 11.07 21.16 5.57
CA THR A 457 11.99 22.21 6.07
C THR A 457 12.54 21.91 7.45
N ASN A 458 12.15 20.77 8.05
CA ASN A 458 12.70 20.34 9.32
C ASN A 458 14.13 19.82 9.12
N THR A 459 15.10 20.36 9.86
CA THR A 459 16.51 19.95 9.81
C THR A 459 16.93 19.13 11.01
N GLN A 460 16.02 18.94 11.96
CA GLN A 460 16.32 18.36 13.26
C GLN A 460 15.88 16.90 13.35
N ALA A 461 16.83 16.01 13.58
CA ALA A 461 16.56 14.64 14.01
C ALA A 461 16.31 14.64 15.51
N CYS A 462 15.14 14.17 15.93
CA CYS A 462 14.71 14.17 17.32
C CYS A 462 14.54 12.75 17.85
N GLY A 463 14.97 12.50 19.09
CA GLY A 463 14.74 11.24 19.82
C GLY A 463 13.90 11.48 21.07
N ARG A 464 13.04 10.51 21.41
CA ARG A 464 12.29 10.50 22.68
C ARG A 464 12.98 9.60 23.67
N GLY A 465 13.42 10.17 24.80
CA GLY A 465 14.02 9.42 25.90
C GLY A 465 12.99 8.60 26.70
N PRO A 466 13.47 7.68 27.57
CA PRO A 466 12.60 6.88 28.45
C PRO A 466 11.77 7.72 29.42
N ASP A 467 12.20 8.93 29.71
CA ASP A 467 11.49 9.93 30.55
C ASP A 467 10.42 10.71 29.76
N GLY A 468 10.26 10.41 28.47
CA GLY A 468 9.33 11.09 27.55
C GLY A 468 9.85 12.41 26.98
N ASN A 469 11.02 12.91 27.41
CA ASN A 469 11.63 14.12 26.90
C ASN A 469 12.14 13.91 25.47
N VAL A 470 11.97 14.94 24.63
CA VAL A 470 12.43 14.94 23.23
C VAL A 470 13.71 15.79 23.15
N THR A 471 14.77 15.20 22.63
CA THR A 471 16.05 15.87 22.33
C THR A 471 16.29 15.86 20.84
N CYS A 472 16.82 16.94 20.28
CA CYS A 472 17.00 17.13 18.84
C CYS A 472 18.42 17.60 18.52
N VAL A 473 18.92 17.16 17.35
CA VAL A 473 20.20 17.59 16.77
C VAL A 473 19.99 17.97 15.30
N ASP A 474 20.73 18.97 14.81
CA ASP A 474 20.67 19.38 13.40
C ASP A 474 21.52 18.43 12.56
N GLU A 475 20.89 17.59 11.74
CA GLU A 475 21.56 16.58 10.90
C GLU A 475 21.12 16.60 9.44
N GLN A 476 19.99 17.23 9.10
CA GLN A 476 19.38 17.17 7.78
C GLN A 476 19.27 18.57 7.15
N PRO A 477 20.34 19.15 6.64
CA PRO A 477 20.36 20.54 6.17
C PRO A 477 19.40 20.83 4.99
N ASN A 478 19.01 19.81 4.24
CA ASN A 478 18.09 19.92 3.11
C ASN A 478 16.63 19.53 3.47
N GLY A 479 16.38 19.15 4.71
CA GLY A 479 15.13 18.56 5.20
C GLY A 479 15.15 17.05 5.12
N PHE A 480 14.10 16.42 5.65
CA PHE A 480 13.90 14.97 5.61
C PHE A 480 13.11 14.57 4.37
N GLU A 481 13.42 13.40 3.86
CA GLU A 481 12.67 12.76 2.78
C GLU A 481 11.22 12.48 3.18
N TRP A 482 10.33 12.57 2.20
CA TRP A 482 8.97 12.08 2.34
C TRP A 482 8.89 10.64 1.84
N CYS A 483 8.87 9.71 2.76
CA CYS A 483 8.65 8.30 2.45
C CYS A 483 7.18 7.91 2.62
N VAL A 484 6.28 8.72 2.08
CA VAL A 484 4.83 8.54 2.21
C VAL A 484 4.31 7.62 1.12
N ASN A 485 3.59 6.58 1.53
CA ASN A 485 2.79 5.73 0.65
C ASN A 485 1.39 5.61 1.24
N ALA A 486 0.37 5.99 0.46
CA ALA A 486 -1.01 6.17 0.86
C ALA A 486 -1.22 7.27 1.92
N PRO A 487 -1.11 8.58 1.55
CA PRO A 487 -1.56 9.68 2.39
C PRO A 487 -3.04 9.51 2.79
N ALA A 488 -3.46 10.11 3.92
CA ALA A 488 -4.87 10.18 4.29
C ALA A 488 -5.41 11.60 4.11
N ILE A 489 -6.68 11.72 3.72
CA ILE A 489 -7.35 13.01 3.49
C ILE A 489 -8.68 13.01 4.24
N ASP A 490 -8.92 14.04 5.04
CA ASP A 490 -10.18 14.21 5.75
C ASP A 490 -11.26 14.90 4.89
N SER A 491 -12.46 15.02 5.44
CA SER A 491 -13.61 15.61 4.72
C SER A 491 -13.42 17.10 4.34
N ARG A 492 -12.43 17.77 4.94
CA ARG A 492 -12.10 19.19 4.68
C ARG A 492 -11.00 19.33 3.61
N GLY A 493 -10.44 18.22 3.12
CA GLY A 493 -9.29 18.21 2.23
C GLY A 493 -7.96 18.43 2.93
N VAL A 494 -7.89 18.27 4.25
CA VAL A 494 -6.62 18.30 4.98
C VAL A 494 -5.89 16.99 4.75
N VAL A 495 -4.64 17.08 4.35
CA VAL A 495 -3.76 15.94 4.06
C VAL A 495 -2.95 15.59 5.29
N TYR A 496 -2.98 14.32 5.68
CA TYR A 496 -2.22 13.78 6.82
C TYR A 496 -1.15 12.83 6.29
N VAL A 497 0.10 13.07 6.70
CA VAL A 497 1.28 12.31 6.27
C VAL A 497 2.29 12.15 7.39
N ASN A 498 2.93 10.98 7.46
CA ASN A 498 4.11 10.75 8.27
C ASN A 498 5.36 11.21 7.51
N SER A 499 6.42 11.55 8.25
CA SER A 499 7.74 11.90 7.70
C SER A 499 8.84 11.13 8.44
N GLU A 500 9.97 10.93 7.79
CA GLU A 500 11.14 10.32 8.42
C GLU A 500 11.67 11.11 9.63
N ASP A 501 11.37 12.41 9.69
CA ASP A 501 11.69 13.25 10.86
C ASP A 501 10.91 12.85 12.12
N GLY A 502 10.01 11.88 11.99
CA GLY A 502 9.19 11.37 13.07
C GLY A 502 7.94 12.18 13.38
N ASN A 503 7.62 13.21 12.60
CA ASN A 503 6.40 13.97 12.78
C ASN A 503 5.26 13.43 11.89
N LEU A 504 4.05 13.49 12.43
CA LEU A 504 2.81 13.47 11.69
C LEU A 504 2.42 14.92 11.37
N TYR A 505 2.14 15.19 10.11
CA TYR A 505 1.78 16.51 9.60
C TYR A 505 0.33 16.55 9.16
N ALA A 506 -0.35 17.68 9.45
CA ALA A 506 -1.63 18.08 8.87
C ALA A 506 -1.38 19.27 7.93
N ILE A 507 -1.57 19.05 6.63
CA ILE A 507 -1.31 20.04 5.58
C ILE A 507 -2.65 20.45 4.96
N GLY A 508 -3.01 21.73 5.09
CA GLY A 508 -4.22 22.29 4.50
C GLY A 508 -4.06 22.57 3.01
N GLN A 509 -5.16 22.88 2.37
CA GLN A 509 -5.19 23.30 0.98
C GLN A 509 -4.30 24.52 0.74
N GLY A 510 -3.65 24.57 -0.43
CA GLY A 510 -2.60 25.54 -0.74
C GLY A 510 -1.22 25.17 -0.18
N GLY A 511 -1.03 23.96 0.35
CA GLY A 511 0.24 23.49 0.91
C GLY A 511 0.63 24.20 2.22
N ILE A 512 -0.35 24.61 3.02
CA ILE A 512 -0.14 25.35 4.27
C ILE A 512 -0.20 24.37 5.45
N ILE A 513 0.92 24.27 6.18
CA ILE A 513 0.93 23.48 7.42
C ILE A 513 -0.09 24.05 8.40
N GLN A 514 -0.94 23.20 8.92
CA GLN A 514 -1.90 23.53 9.98
C GLN A 514 -1.37 23.10 11.34
N GLU A 515 -0.92 21.85 11.44
CA GLU A 515 -0.46 21.24 12.68
C GLU A 515 0.62 20.20 12.39
N LYS A 516 1.44 19.92 13.40
CA LYS A 516 2.32 18.75 13.43
C LYS A 516 2.50 18.23 14.85
N ILE A 517 2.74 16.94 15.00
CA ILE A 517 3.06 16.31 16.28
C ILE A 517 4.20 15.31 16.10
N PHE A 518 5.18 15.36 17.00
CA PHE A 518 6.28 14.40 16.99
C PHE A 518 5.83 13.07 17.59
N LEU A 519 6.03 11.98 16.82
CA LEU A 519 5.80 10.60 17.23
C LEU A 519 7.11 9.96 17.66
N GLN A 520 7.92 9.54 16.68
CA GLN A 520 9.24 8.92 16.85
C GLN A 520 10.03 9.04 15.55
N LEU A 521 11.34 9.32 15.63
CA LEU A 521 12.23 9.34 14.45
C LEU A 521 12.16 7.99 13.71
N ALA A 522 12.10 8.05 12.39
CA ALA A 522 11.90 6.86 11.55
C ALA A 522 12.68 6.94 10.24
N LEU A 523 13.99 7.06 10.31
CA LEU A 523 14.87 7.09 9.13
C LEU A 523 14.72 5.81 8.32
N GLY A 524 14.49 5.96 7.03
CA GLY A 524 14.24 4.88 6.09
C GLY A 524 12.85 4.22 6.18
N ALA A 525 12.01 4.55 7.18
CA ALA A 525 10.75 3.85 7.46
C ALA A 525 9.49 4.73 7.40
N GLY A 526 9.57 5.90 6.78
CA GLY A 526 8.43 6.81 6.67
C GLY A 526 7.35 6.42 5.65
N TYR A 527 7.42 5.22 5.05
CA TYR A 527 6.41 4.69 4.11
C TYR A 527 5.14 4.19 4.77
N THR A 528 5.09 4.18 6.07
CA THR A 528 3.98 3.63 6.82
C THR A 528 2.70 4.43 6.58
N PRO A 529 1.63 3.80 6.07
CA PRO A 529 0.36 4.45 5.90
C PRO A 529 -0.30 4.72 7.26
N LEU A 530 -1.23 5.67 7.29
CA LEU A 530 -2.02 6.00 8.46
C LEU A 530 -3.52 5.86 8.18
N SER A 531 -4.33 5.87 9.23
CA SER A 531 -5.79 5.83 9.11
C SER A 531 -6.47 6.89 9.98
N ILE A 532 -7.69 7.28 9.58
CA ILE A 532 -8.54 8.20 10.32
C ILE A 532 -9.80 7.45 10.75
N GLY A 533 -10.04 7.38 12.05
CA GLY A 533 -11.20 6.69 12.60
C GLY A 533 -12.52 7.46 12.43
N PRO A 534 -13.66 6.80 12.71
CA PRO A 534 -14.99 7.42 12.59
C PRO A 534 -15.20 8.62 13.51
N ASP A 535 -14.47 8.69 14.61
CA ASP A 535 -14.46 9.81 15.55
C ASP A 535 -13.40 10.89 15.22
N GLY A 536 -12.70 10.74 14.11
CA GLY A 536 -11.67 11.67 13.62
C GLY A 536 -10.30 11.48 14.27
N LYS A 537 -10.09 10.54 15.19
CA LYS A 537 -8.75 10.21 15.68
C LYS A 537 -7.88 9.66 14.54
N ILE A 538 -6.59 9.98 14.59
CA ILE A 538 -5.63 9.50 13.61
C ILE A 538 -4.80 8.39 14.26
N TYR A 539 -4.67 7.29 13.53
CA TYR A 539 -3.83 6.16 13.89
C TYR A 539 -2.66 6.10 12.93
N ALA A 540 -1.48 6.34 13.45
CA ALA A 540 -0.24 6.39 12.70
C ALA A 540 0.74 5.38 13.28
N GLN A 541 1.65 4.91 12.46
CA GLN A 541 2.71 4.02 12.93
C GLN A 541 4.07 4.59 12.55
N ASN A 542 5.04 4.33 13.40
CA ASN A 542 6.41 4.79 13.20
C ASN A 542 7.36 3.99 14.09
N ALA A 543 8.51 3.57 13.58
CA ALA A 543 9.54 2.87 14.34
C ALA A 543 8.99 1.71 15.21
N GLY A 544 8.09 0.89 14.67
CA GLY A 544 7.51 -0.26 15.37
C GLY A 544 6.42 0.06 16.41
N HIS A 545 5.96 1.31 16.46
CA HIS A 545 4.93 1.77 17.37
C HIS A 545 3.65 2.17 16.62
N LEU A 546 2.50 1.76 17.16
CA LEU A 546 1.19 2.29 16.80
C LEU A 546 0.86 3.46 17.71
N PHE A 547 0.65 4.63 17.12
CA PHE A 547 0.25 5.85 17.81
C PHE A 547 -1.21 6.19 17.51
N ALA A 548 -1.94 6.65 18.53
CA ALA A 548 -3.22 7.30 18.33
C ALA A 548 -3.09 8.79 18.70
N VAL A 549 -3.54 9.65 17.79
CA VAL A 549 -3.42 11.12 17.91
C VAL A 549 -4.80 11.76 17.84
N GLY A 550 -5.04 12.78 18.68
CA GLY A 550 -6.31 13.51 18.67
C GLY A 550 -6.34 14.73 19.57
N GLY A 551 -7.49 15.45 19.56
CA GLY A 551 -7.67 16.75 20.21
C GLY A 551 -8.06 16.72 21.68
N SER A 552 -8.41 15.58 22.27
CA SER A 552 -8.82 15.51 23.68
C SER A 552 -8.03 14.46 24.44
N LEU A 553 -7.42 14.85 25.55
CA LEU A 553 -6.89 13.87 26.50
C LEU A 553 -8.05 13.03 27.07
N PRO A 554 -7.82 11.74 27.35
CA PRO A 554 -8.77 10.93 28.09
C PRO A 554 -9.13 11.63 29.41
N ARG A 555 -10.41 11.76 29.74
CA ARG A 555 -10.79 12.23 31.06
C ARG A 555 -10.35 11.18 32.07
N VAL A 556 -9.31 11.46 32.82
CA VAL A 556 -8.97 10.69 34.00
C VAL A 556 -10.16 10.87 34.98
N HIS A 557 -10.99 9.84 35.12
CA HIS A 557 -11.96 9.83 36.19
C HIS A 557 -11.18 9.84 37.50
N ALA A 558 -11.19 10.96 38.17
CA ALA A 558 -10.64 11.04 39.52
C ALA A 558 -11.40 10.00 40.38
N VAL A 559 -10.70 8.96 40.76
CA VAL A 559 -11.20 8.04 41.79
C VAL A 559 -11.36 8.88 43.04
N ARG A 560 -12.60 9.22 43.40
CA ARG A 560 -12.88 9.82 44.71
C ARG A 560 -12.63 8.72 45.72
N HIS A 561 -11.56 8.90 46.52
CA HIS A 561 -11.30 8.16 47.75
C HIS A 561 -12.34 8.51 48.82
#